data_135128833a249f0af56aea9e321a56c8
#
_entry.id   135128833a249f0af56aea9e321a56c8
#
_cell.length_a   1.000
_cell.length_b   1.000
_cell.length_c   1.000
_cell.angle_alpha   90.00
_cell.angle_beta   90.00
_cell.angle_gamma   90.00
#
_symmetry.space_group_name_H-M   'P 1'
#
loop_
_entity.id
_entity.type
_entity.pdbx_description
1 polymer ?
#
loop_
_entity_poly.entity_id
_entity_poly.type
_entity_poly.pdbx_seq_one_letter_code
_entity_poly.pdbx_strand_id
1 'polypeptide(L)'
;RGKGLLLDLAAYSIVSENNAAQHYPEYAYNHPLMTPEHKIYSDSTISRFLTEISADDRVNFLNNWNEHRNHDERIYISYDSTNKNCKAGDIEKAEYGHPKNDVGSPIFNYSVAYDINNQIPLLYESYPGSIVDVSQLHYVIEKFQGYGYKNIGFVLDRGYFSKDNIKYMESCNYDYVIMVKGKASFVHQLITDHKGEFELKRSCFIKEYLTYGTTIQAKLYADDDHDS
;
A
#
# COMPACT_ATOMS: atom_id res chain seq x y z
N ARG A 1 -19.73 21.72 2.40
CA ARG A 1 -20.61 20.70 2.99
C ARG A 1 -19.75 19.80 3.87
N GLY A 2 -20.25 19.37 5.05
CA GLY A 2 -19.54 18.41 5.91
C GLY A 2 -18.25 18.86 6.61
N LYS A 3 -18.07 20.17 6.85
CA LYS A 3 -16.88 20.68 7.58
C LYS A 3 -16.72 19.94 8.91
N GLY A 4 -15.61 19.22 9.05
CA GLY A 4 -15.27 18.44 10.25
C GLY A 4 -15.86 17.02 10.28
N LEU A 5 -17.01 16.75 9.68
CA LEU A 5 -17.68 15.44 9.79
C LEU A 5 -16.81 14.27 9.29
N LEU A 6 -16.09 14.43 8.18
CA LEU A 6 -15.21 13.36 7.67
C LEU A 6 -14.08 13.05 8.67
N LEU A 7 -13.53 14.07 9.31
CA LEU A 7 -12.49 13.90 10.34
C LEU A 7 -13.07 13.25 11.61
N ASP A 8 -14.29 13.65 12.01
CA ASP A 8 -14.96 13.02 13.15
C ASP A 8 -15.26 11.54 12.88
N LEU A 9 -15.68 11.18 11.66
CA LEU A 9 -15.89 9.79 11.25
C LEU A 9 -14.57 9.01 11.19
N ALA A 10 -13.48 9.62 10.74
CA ALA A 10 -12.17 9.00 10.76
C ALA A 10 -11.69 8.75 12.21
N ALA A 11 -11.83 9.73 13.10
CA ALA A 11 -11.51 9.58 14.51
C ALA A 11 -12.38 8.50 15.17
N TYR A 12 -13.69 8.49 14.89
CA TYR A 12 -14.59 7.46 15.35
C TYR A 12 -14.13 6.05 14.93
N SER A 13 -13.81 5.87 13.65
CA SER A 13 -13.36 4.58 13.14
C SER A 13 -12.08 4.08 13.81
N ILE A 14 -11.13 4.99 14.11
CA ILE A 14 -9.87 4.65 14.77
C ILE A 14 -10.09 4.31 16.25
N VAL A 15 -10.82 5.17 16.98
CA VAL A 15 -10.98 5.05 18.44
C VAL A 15 -11.89 3.88 18.81
N SER A 16 -12.97 3.68 18.04
CA SER A 16 -13.96 2.65 18.32
C SER A 16 -13.67 1.31 17.65
N GLU A 17 -12.63 1.26 16.78
CA GLU A 17 -12.35 0.11 15.90
C GLU A 17 -13.61 -0.34 15.12
N ASN A 18 -14.50 0.60 14.85
CA ASN A 18 -15.82 0.39 14.25
C ASN A 18 -16.10 1.48 13.21
N ASN A 19 -16.78 1.13 12.14
CA ASN A 19 -17.19 2.06 11.09
C ASN A 19 -18.71 2.06 10.84
N ALA A 20 -19.49 1.35 11.64
CA ALA A 20 -20.94 1.31 11.48
C ALA A 20 -21.58 2.64 11.93
N ALA A 21 -22.14 3.39 10.99
CA ALA A 21 -22.70 4.72 11.22
C ALA A 21 -23.76 4.80 12.34
N GLN A 22 -24.44 3.69 12.61
CA GLN A 22 -25.45 3.60 13.67
C GLN A 22 -24.88 3.84 15.09
N HIS A 23 -23.60 3.56 15.32
CA HIS A 23 -22.95 3.74 16.62
C HIS A 23 -22.22 5.10 16.74
N TYR A 24 -22.10 5.84 15.63
CA TYR A 24 -21.45 7.16 15.67
C TYR A 24 -22.12 8.17 16.61
N PRO A 25 -23.46 8.27 16.73
CA PRO A 25 -24.08 9.23 17.64
C PRO A 25 -23.67 9.06 19.10
N GLU A 26 -23.50 7.82 19.56
CA GLU A 26 -23.04 7.52 20.93
C GLU A 26 -21.59 7.95 21.13
N TYR A 27 -20.72 7.65 20.15
CA TYR A 27 -19.34 8.12 20.14
C TYR A 27 -19.28 9.64 20.17
N ALA A 28 -20.03 10.31 19.28
CA ALA A 28 -20.05 11.74 19.12
C ALA A 28 -20.53 12.49 20.37
N TYR A 29 -21.43 11.89 21.14
CA TYR A 29 -21.90 12.45 22.40
C TYR A 29 -20.80 12.48 23.47
N ASN A 30 -19.90 11.51 23.47
CA ASN A 30 -18.88 11.31 24.50
C ASN A 30 -17.49 11.86 24.13
N HIS A 31 -17.30 12.40 22.92
CA HIS A 31 -15.99 12.82 22.43
C HIS A 31 -16.02 14.24 21.85
N PRO A 32 -14.91 14.98 21.89
CA PRO A 32 -14.82 16.27 21.21
C PRO A 32 -14.94 16.07 19.69
N LEU A 33 -15.67 16.96 19.03
CA LEU A 33 -15.91 16.93 17.60
C LEU A 33 -15.23 18.12 16.90
N MET A 34 -14.79 17.86 15.66
CA MET A 34 -14.29 18.89 14.73
C MET A 34 -15.42 19.53 13.93
N THR A 35 -16.59 18.91 13.93
CA THR A 35 -17.81 19.47 13.35
C THR A 35 -18.20 20.76 14.09
N PRO A 36 -18.52 21.86 13.38
CA PRO A 36 -18.95 23.13 13.99
C PRO A 36 -20.15 22.90 14.94
N GLU A 37 -20.11 23.64 16.06
CA GLU A 37 -21.16 23.57 17.09
C GLU A 37 -21.32 22.18 17.74
N HIS A 38 -20.32 21.28 17.57
CA HIS A 38 -20.36 19.90 18.05
C HIS A 38 -21.62 19.14 17.63
N LYS A 39 -22.08 19.39 16.41
CA LYS A 39 -23.32 18.83 15.89
C LYS A 39 -23.18 17.32 15.69
N ILE A 40 -24.05 16.57 16.34
CA ILE A 40 -24.15 15.12 16.21
C ILE A 40 -25.09 14.78 15.03
N TYR A 41 -24.60 13.98 14.11
CA TYR A 41 -25.37 13.53 12.93
C TYR A 41 -25.90 12.13 13.12
N SER A 42 -27.10 11.86 12.59
CA SER A 42 -27.69 10.54 12.54
C SER A 42 -27.00 9.64 11.50
N ASP A 43 -27.12 8.33 11.65
CA ASP A 43 -26.64 7.31 10.72
C ASP A 43 -27.11 7.55 9.27
N SER A 44 -28.38 7.89 9.08
CA SER A 44 -28.95 8.20 7.77
C SER A 44 -28.32 9.45 7.13
N THR A 45 -27.98 10.45 7.94
CA THR A 45 -27.29 11.66 7.47
C THR A 45 -25.85 11.33 7.09
N ILE A 46 -25.16 10.51 7.88
CA ILE A 46 -23.80 10.05 7.60
C ILE A 46 -23.77 9.23 6.31
N SER A 47 -24.69 8.26 6.17
CA SER A 47 -24.79 7.44 4.96
C SER A 47 -24.94 8.31 3.71
N ARG A 48 -25.85 9.28 3.73
CA ARG A 48 -26.04 10.22 2.63
C ARG A 48 -24.80 11.08 2.35
N PHE A 49 -24.15 11.58 3.40
CA PHE A 49 -22.90 12.34 3.26
C PHE A 49 -21.80 11.51 2.57
N LEU A 50 -21.62 10.24 2.97
CA LEU A 50 -20.61 9.36 2.38
C LEU A 50 -20.95 9.02 0.91
N THR A 51 -22.23 8.90 0.55
CA THR A 51 -22.66 8.68 -0.83
C THR A 51 -22.41 9.90 -1.73
N GLU A 52 -22.38 11.12 -1.16
CA GLU A 52 -22.06 12.35 -1.89
C GLU A 52 -20.58 12.52 -2.22
N ILE A 53 -19.67 11.72 -1.60
CA ILE A 53 -18.23 11.78 -1.89
C ILE A 53 -17.96 11.12 -3.24
N SER A 54 -17.62 11.92 -4.23
CA SER A 54 -17.38 11.49 -5.60
C SER A 54 -15.96 10.93 -5.81
N ALA A 55 -15.73 10.34 -6.98
CA ALA A 55 -14.38 9.97 -7.43
C ALA A 55 -13.47 11.21 -7.57
N ASP A 56 -14.03 12.32 -8.06
CA ASP A 56 -13.30 13.58 -8.24
C ASP A 56 -12.87 14.17 -6.91
N ASP A 57 -13.69 14.07 -5.84
CA ASP A 57 -13.31 14.52 -4.51
C ASP A 57 -12.08 13.77 -3.99
N ARG A 58 -11.98 12.47 -4.25
CA ARG A 58 -10.83 11.64 -3.88
C ARG A 58 -9.59 12.03 -4.67
N VAL A 59 -9.72 12.22 -5.98
CA VAL A 59 -8.61 12.65 -6.85
C VAL A 59 -8.11 14.02 -6.41
N ASN A 60 -9.00 14.97 -6.19
CA ASN A 60 -8.67 16.32 -5.73
C ASN A 60 -7.98 16.29 -4.35
N PHE A 61 -8.46 15.46 -3.43
CA PHE A 61 -7.82 15.28 -2.13
C PHE A 61 -6.39 14.77 -2.28
N LEU A 62 -6.16 13.71 -3.06
CA LEU A 62 -4.83 13.14 -3.24
C LEU A 62 -3.88 14.09 -3.98
N ASN A 63 -4.37 14.82 -4.98
CA ASN A 63 -3.58 15.84 -5.68
C ASN A 63 -3.14 16.94 -4.71
N ASN A 64 -4.08 17.54 -3.98
CA ASN A 64 -3.78 18.57 -2.99
C ASN A 64 -2.86 18.06 -1.87
N TRP A 65 -3.06 16.81 -1.42
CA TRP A 65 -2.22 16.18 -0.41
C TRP A 65 -0.78 16.06 -0.86
N ASN A 66 -0.55 15.61 -2.10
CA ASN A 66 0.79 15.43 -2.65
C ASN A 66 1.44 16.75 -3.09
N GLU A 67 0.67 17.73 -3.57
CA GLU A 67 1.17 19.06 -3.94
C GLU A 67 1.91 19.76 -2.79
N HIS A 68 1.48 19.51 -1.55
CA HIS A 68 2.09 20.10 -0.34
C HIS A 68 3.28 19.30 0.20
N ARG A 69 3.84 18.34 -0.58
CA ARG A 69 5.01 17.54 -0.18
C ARG A 69 6.28 18.04 -0.83
N ASN A 70 7.42 17.63 -0.27
CA ASN A 70 8.72 17.90 -0.89
C ASN A 70 9.01 16.82 -1.95
N HIS A 71 8.98 17.20 -3.22
CA HIS A 71 9.18 16.28 -4.34
C HIS A 71 10.65 16.08 -4.73
N ASP A 72 11.55 16.90 -4.21
CA ASP A 72 12.99 16.81 -4.48
C ASP A 72 13.73 15.95 -3.46
N GLU A 73 13.10 15.67 -2.32
CA GLU A 73 13.66 14.82 -1.28
C GLU A 73 13.68 13.35 -1.71
N ARG A 74 14.71 12.63 -1.28
CA ARG A 74 14.77 11.18 -1.42
C ARG A 74 13.81 10.54 -0.45
N ILE A 75 12.81 9.81 -0.97
CA ILE A 75 11.84 9.07 -0.15
C ILE A 75 11.84 7.58 -0.49
N TYR A 76 11.54 6.76 0.51
CA TYR A 76 11.29 5.33 0.33
C TYR A 76 9.81 5.05 0.54
N ILE A 77 9.19 4.46 -0.47
CA ILE A 77 7.76 4.15 -0.47
C ILE A 77 7.57 2.66 -0.17
N SER A 78 6.97 2.38 0.97
CA SER A 78 6.39 1.05 1.22
C SER A 78 5.04 0.98 0.54
N TYR A 79 4.89 0.05 -0.39
CA TYR A 79 3.63 -0.21 -1.06
C TYR A 79 3.15 -1.60 -0.72
N ASP A 80 1.94 -1.67 -0.19
CA ASP A 80 1.31 -2.92 0.20
C ASP A 80 -0.19 -2.91 -0.13
N SER A 81 -0.73 -4.10 -0.34
CA SER A 81 -2.13 -4.33 -0.65
C SER A 81 -2.77 -5.33 0.29
N THR A 82 -4.03 -5.15 0.50
CA THR A 82 -4.88 -6.10 1.21
C THR A 82 -6.22 -6.23 0.49
N ASN A 83 -7.05 -7.19 0.90
CA ASN A 83 -8.40 -7.30 0.40
C ASN A 83 -9.42 -7.45 1.54
N LYS A 84 -10.64 -7.10 1.21
CA LYS A 84 -11.79 -7.23 2.10
C LYS A 84 -12.87 -8.03 1.41
N ASN A 85 -13.42 -9.03 2.10
CA ASN A 85 -14.62 -9.72 1.64
C ASN A 85 -15.79 -8.76 1.64
N CYS A 86 -16.60 -8.80 0.58
CA CYS A 86 -17.76 -7.97 0.40
C CYS A 86 -18.97 -8.83 -0.01
N LYS A 87 -19.98 -8.87 0.86
CA LYS A 87 -21.23 -9.58 0.59
C LYS A 87 -22.34 -8.66 0.04
N ALA A 88 -22.06 -7.37 -0.08
CA ALA A 88 -22.99 -6.41 -0.67
C ALA A 88 -22.95 -6.56 -2.20
N GLY A 89 -24.13 -6.75 -2.79
CA GLY A 89 -24.28 -7.01 -4.23
C GLY A 89 -24.20 -5.77 -5.14
N ASP A 90 -24.07 -4.58 -4.55
CA ASP A 90 -24.08 -3.29 -5.22
C ASP A 90 -22.69 -2.59 -5.28
N ILE A 91 -21.65 -3.28 -4.86
CA ILE A 91 -20.28 -2.74 -4.94
C ILE A 91 -19.61 -3.22 -6.22
N GLU A 92 -19.47 -2.33 -7.18
CA GLU A 92 -18.91 -2.58 -8.52
C GLU A 92 -17.52 -3.25 -8.49
N LYS A 93 -16.69 -2.93 -7.49
CA LYS A 93 -15.35 -3.50 -7.34
C LYS A 93 -15.31 -4.84 -6.62
N ALA A 94 -16.44 -5.32 -6.11
CA ALA A 94 -16.53 -6.61 -5.44
C ALA A 94 -16.59 -7.74 -6.47
N GLU A 95 -15.47 -8.39 -6.68
CA GLU A 95 -15.29 -9.47 -7.65
C GLU A 95 -14.66 -10.69 -7.00
N TYR A 96 -14.83 -11.86 -7.61
CA TYR A 96 -14.11 -13.06 -7.19
C TYR A 96 -12.63 -12.97 -7.57
N GLY A 97 -11.76 -13.21 -6.60
CA GLY A 97 -10.32 -13.13 -6.74
C GLY A 97 -9.60 -14.05 -5.76
N HIS A 98 -8.50 -13.59 -5.18
CA HIS A 98 -7.71 -14.34 -4.19
C HIS A 98 -7.93 -13.79 -2.77
N PRO A 99 -9.00 -14.20 -2.07
CA PRO A 99 -9.30 -13.69 -0.74
C PRO A 99 -8.26 -14.13 0.29
N LYS A 100 -7.93 -13.22 1.22
CA LYS A 100 -7.07 -13.54 2.38
C LYS A 100 -7.83 -14.31 3.48
N ASN A 101 -9.15 -14.13 3.57
CA ASN A 101 -9.96 -14.71 4.65
C ASN A 101 -11.02 -15.69 4.13
N ASP A 102 -12.15 -15.22 3.63
CA ASP A 102 -13.30 -16.05 3.22
C ASP A 102 -13.22 -16.35 1.71
N VAL A 103 -12.92 -17.61 1.36
CA VAL A 103 -12.72 -18.07 -0.01
C VAL A 103 -14.02 -18.09 -0.84
N GLY A 104 -15.18 -18.04 -0.19
CA GLY A 104 -16.49 -18.16 -0.86
C GLY A 104 -17.16 -16.84 -1.22
N SER A 105 -16.54 -15.70 -0.94
CA SER A 105 -17.16 -14.38 -1.09
C SER A 105 -16.36 -13.48 -2.04
N PRO A 106 -17.02 -12.60 -2.83
CA PRO A 106 -16.34 -11.55 -3.58
C PRO A 106 -15.49 -10.67 -2.67
N ILE A 107 -14.43 -10.12 -3.23
CA ILE A 107 -13.52 -9.22 -2.54
C ILE A 107 -13.34 -7.93 -3.36
N PHE A 108 -12.95 -6.85 -2.70
CA PHE A 108 -12.27 -5.74 -3.36
C PHE A 108 -10.88 -5.59 -2.77
N ASN A 109 -9.96 -5.18 -3.60
CA ASN A 109 -8.58 -4.91 -3.20
C ASN A 109 -8.43 -3.45 -2.75
N TYR A 110 -7.49 -3.25 -1.83
CA TYR A 110 -7.15 -1.95 -1.29
C TYR A 110 -5.65 -1.88 -1.08
N SER A 111 -5.03 -0.81 -1.55
CA SER A 111 -3.59 -0.60 -1.40
C SER A 111 -3.26 0.76 -0.81
N VAL A 112 -2.12 0.82 -0.15
CA VAL A 112 -1.56 2.06 0.41
C VAL A 112 -0.11 2.16 0.00
N ALA A 113 0.28 3.36 -0.43
CA ALA A 113 1.68 3.75 -0.59
C ALA A 113 2.05 4.70 0.55
N TYR A 114 3.05 4.32 1.32
CA TYR A 114 3.46 4.99 2.54
C TYR A 114 4.90 5.45 2.45
N ASP A 115 5.14 6.72 2.70
CA ASP A 115 6.48 7.29 2.81
C ASP A 115 7.07 6.90 4.16
N ILE A 116 8.10 6.05 4.12
CA ILE A 116 8.77 5.52 5.32
C ILE A 116 9.57 6.61 6.03
N ASN A 117 10.16 7.53 5.27
CA ASN A 117 11.01 8.59 5.82
C ASN A 117 10.20 9.58 6.65
N ASN A 118 9.09 10.06 6.07
CA ASN A 118 8.25 11.08 6.69
C ASN A 118 7.09 10.50 7.50
N GLN A 119 6.91 9.18 7.48
CA GLN A 119 5.87 8.45 8.21
C GLN A 119 4.45 8.90 7.85
N ILE A 120 4.18 9.10 6.55
CA ILE A 120 2.89 9.55 6.04
C ILE A 120 2.40 8.70 4.87
N PRO A 121 1.07 8.45 4.76
CA PRO A 121 0.50 7.87 3.56
C PRO A 121 0.49 8.92 2.43
N LEU A 122 0.93 8.52 1.24
CA LEU A 122 0.93 9.38 0.05
C LEU A 122 -0.22 9.07 -0.89
N LEU A 123 -0.58 7.81 -0.99
CA LEU A 123 -1.61 7.32 -1.91
C LEU A 123 -2.35 6.16 -1.26
N TYR A 124 -3.66 6.12 -1.47
CA TYR A 124 -4.47 4.92 -1.27
C TYR A 124 -5.32 4.67 -2.51
N GLU A 125 -5.63 3.41 -2.76
CA GLU A 125 -6.46 3.03 -3.88
C GLU A 125 -7.27 1.78 -3.59
N SER A 126 -8.48 1.72 -4.15
CA SER A 126 -9.28 0.50 -4.19
C SER A 126 -9.48 0.07 -5.65
N TYR A 127 -9.32 -1.22 -5.91
CA TYR A 127 -9.45 -1.80 -7.24
C TYR A 127 -10.18 -3.14 -7.20
N PRO A 128 -10.67 -3.63 -8.36
CA PRO A 128 -11.44 -4.87 -8.42
C PRO A 128 -10.71 -6.07 -7.84
N GLY A 129 -11.48 -6.96 -7.19
CA GLY A 129 -10.95 -8.15 -6.55
C GLY A 129 -10.27 -9.14 -7.49
N SER A 130 -10.62 -9.12 -8.77
CA SER A 130 -10.02 -9.96 -9.81
C SER A 130 -8.61 -9.52 -10.24
N ILE A 131 -8.24 -8.25 -9.98
CA ILE A 131 -6.93 -7.72 -10.35
C ILE A 131 -5.88 -8.21 -9.36
N VAL A 132 -4.77 -8.75 -9.89
CA VAL A 132 -3.64 -9.20 -9.08
C VAL A 132 -2.70 -8.04 -8.74
N ASP A 133 -2.16 -8.04 -7.53
CA ASP A 133 -1.32 -6.96 -6.98
C ASP A 133 -0.09 -6.64 -7.85
N VAL A 134 0.48 -7.66 -8.51
CA VAL A 134 1.66 -7.52 -9.39
C VAL A 134 1.42 -6.50 -10.51
N SER A 135 0.24 -6.54 -11.15
CA SER A 135 -0.09 -5.62 -12.25
C SER A 135 -0.42 -4.20 -11.77
N GLN A 136 -0.80 -4.05 -10.53
CA GLN A 136 -1.15 -2.75 -9.96
C GLN A 136 0.07 -1.85 -9.71
N LEU A 137 1.26 -2.42 -9.56
CA LEU A 137 2.48 -1.67 -9.26
C LEU A 137 2.84 -0.65 -10.36
N HIS A 138 2.72 -1.01 -11.64
CA HIS A 138 2.99 -0.10 -12.76
C HIS A 138 2.12 1.15 -12.68
N TYR A 139 0.83 0.97 -12.42
CA TYR A 139 -0.13 2.07 -12.29
C TYR A 139 0.20 3.01 -11.11
N VAL A 140 0.65 2.44 -10.00
CA VAL A 140 1.07 3.24 -8.83
C VAL A 140 2.33 4.05 -9.14
N ILE A 141 3.29 3.45 -9.84
CA ILE A 141 4.52 4.14 -10.28
C ILE A 141 4.17 5.34 -11.18
N GLU A 142 3.30 5.15 -12.16
CA GLU A 142 2.83 6.24 -13.04
C GLU A 142 2.16 7.37 -12.26
N LYS A 143 1.39 7.06 -11.22
CA LYS A 143 0.80 8.08 -10.34
C LYS A 143 1.85 8.91 -9.62
N PHE A 144 2.90 8.28 -9.08
CA PHE A 144 3.97 9.01 -8.41
C PHE A 144 4.74 9.92 -9.37
N GLN A 145 4.95 9.47 -10.62
CA GLN A 145 5.51 10.33 -11.67
C GLN A 145 4.59 11.53 -11.94
N GLY A 146 3.28 11.29 -12.02
CA GLY A 146 2.27 12.33 -12.20
C GLY A 146 2.22 13.35 -11.05
N TYR A 147 2.51 12.94 -9.81
CA TYR A 147 2.64 13.85 -8.66
C TYR A 147 3.96 14.63 -8.65
N GLY A 148 4.92 14.29 -9.52
CA GLY A 148 6.18 15.02 -9.66
C GLY A 148 7.29 14.58 -8.71
N TYR A 149 7.17 13.44 -8.04
CA TYR A 149 8.25 12.87 -7.23
C TYR A 149 9.41 12.40 -8.12
N LYS A 150 10.64 12.85 -7.81
CA LYS A 150 11.83 12.60 -8.63
C LYS A 150 12.74 11.52 -8.07
N ASN A 151 12.85 11.45 -6.75
CA ASN A 151 13.80 10.62 -6.03
C ASN A 151 13.08 9.55 -5.21
N ILE A 152 12.64 8.47 -5.85
CA ILE A 152 11.86 7.41 -5.20
C ILE A 152 12.70 6.13 -5.10
N GLY A 153 12.61 5.46 -3.94
CA GLY A 153 12.91 4.06 -3.77
C GLY A 153 11.67 3.30 -3.33
N PHE A 154 11.47 2.09 -3.83
CA PHE A 154 10.36 1.23 -3.40
C PHE A 154 10.81 0.16 -2.43
N VAL A 155 10.00 -0.10 -1.40
CA VAL A 155 10.15 -1.23 -0.49
C VAL A 155 8.91 -2.11 -0.65
N LEU A 156 9.11 -3.30 -1.22
CA LEU A 156 8.03 -4.15 -1.70
C LEU A 156 8.12 -5.56 -1.10
N ASP A 157 6.98 -6.12 -0.84
CA ASP A 157 6.86 -7.52 -0.46
C ASP A 157 7.10 -8.45 -1.68
N ARG A 158 7.27 -9.74 -1.40
CA ARG A 158 7.47 -10.79 -2.42
C ARG A 158 6.30 -10.95 -3.40
N GLY A 159 5.12 -10.45 -3.06
CA GLY A 159 3.93 -10.48 -3.92
C GLY A 159 4.13 -9.71 -5.21
N TYR A 160 4.95 -8.66 -5.17
CA TYR A 160 5.26 -7.80 -6.31
C TYR A 160 6.46 -8.28 -7.14
N PHE A 161 7.15 -9.35 -6.71
CA PHE A 161 8.32 -9.86 -7.40
C PHE A 161 7.94 -10.51 -8.73
N SER A 162 8.27 -9.84 -9.82
CA SER A 162 8.20 -10.35 -11.19
C SER A 162 9.29 -9.75 -12.06
N LYS A 163 9.68 -10.44 -13.15
CA LYS A 163 10.67 -9.93 -14.11
C LYS A 163 10.20 -8.59 -14.69
N ASP A 164 8.91 -8.46 -15.01
CA ASP A 164 8.35 -7.27 -15.63
C ASP A 164 8.35 -6.07 -14.67
N ASN A 165 7.97 -6.26 -13.40
CA ASN A 165 8.03 -5.20 -12.40
C ASN A 165 9.46 -4.72 -12.16
N ILE A 166 10.43 -5.63 -12.09
CA ILE A 166 11.84 -5.29 -11.92
C ILE A 166 12.33 -4.48 -13.13
N LYS A 167 12.13 -4.99 -14.34
CA LYS A 167 12.49 -4.27 -15.58
C LYS A 167 11.83 -2.89 -15.66
N TYR A 168 10.57 -2.78 -15.23
CA TYR A 168 9.85 -1.51 -15.27
C TYR A 168 10.44 -0.50 -14.28
N MET A 169 10.71 -0.89 -13.03
CA MET A 169 11.36 -0.02 -12.05
C MET A 169 12.74 0.42 -12.51
N GLU A 170 13.53 -0.49 -13.08
CA GLU A 170 14.84 -0.19 -13.66
C GLU A 170 14.73 0.79 -14.83
N SER A 171 13.75 0.62 -15.73
CA SER A 171 13.51 1.55 -16.85
C SER A 171 13.12 2.95 -16.39
N CYS A 172 12.45 3.06 -15.22
CA CYS A 172 12.12 4.33 -14.57
C CYS A 172 13.28 4.91 -13.74
N ASN A 173 14.41 4.21 -13.67
CA ASN A 173 15.57 4.55 -12.83
C ASN A 173 15.21 4.71 -11.34
N TYR A 174 14.32 3.85 -10.84
CA TYR A 174 13.97 3.80 -9.43
C TYR A 174 14.76 2.72 -8.69
N ASP A 175 15.21 3.06 -7.48
CA ASP A 175 15.76 2.06 -6.59
C ASP A 175 14.65 1.25 -5.95
N TYR A 176 14.95 0.00 -5.61
CA TYR A 176 13.98 -0.84 -4.93
C TYR A 176 14.65 -1.86 -4.00
N VAL A 177 13.90 -2.24 -2.98
CA VAL A 177 14.17 -3.40 -2.12
C VAL A 177 12.93 -4.29 -2.22
N ILE A 178 13.11 -5.54 -2.67
CA ILE A 178 12.02 -6.48 -2.86
C ILE A 178 12.43 -7.88 -2.42
N MET A 179 11.52 -8.58 -1.75
CA MET A 179 11.75 -9.97 -1.37
C MET A 179 11.63 -10.88 -2.60
N VAL A 180 12.62 -11.74 -2.80
CA VAL A 180 12.66 -12.66 -3.94
C VAL A 180 11.66 -13.79 -3.77
N LYS A 181 10.87 -14.07 -4.82
CA LYS A 181 9.90 -15.17 -4.91
C LYS A 181 10.21 -16.06 -6.11
N GLY A 182 9.98 -17.37 -5.98
CA GLY A 182 10.10 -18.31 -7.08
C GLY A 182 11.54 -18.61 -7.53
N LYS A 183 12.54 -18.13 -6.80
CA LYS A 183 13.95 -18.36 -7.06
C LYS A 183 14.62 -19.19 -5.97
N ALA A 184 13.88 -20.12 -5.37
CA ALA A 184 14.36 -20.89 -4.20
C ALA A 184 15.68 -21.63 -4.47
N SER A 185 15.85 -22.27 -5.63
CA SER A 185 17.08 -22.94 -6.03
C SER A 185 18.27 -21.97 -6.14
N PHE A 186 18.05 -20.81 -6.75
CA PHE A 186 19.07 -19.77 -6.90
C PHE A 186 19.49 -19.21 -5.52
N VAL A 187 18.52 -18.86 -4.67
CA VAL A 187 18.79 -18.37 -3.31
C VAL A 187 19.49 -19.46 -2.47
N HIS A 188 19.04 -20.71 -2.57
CA HIS A 188 19.67 -21.84 -1.88
C HIS A 188 21.12 -22.04 -2.33
N GLN A 189 21.39 -21.93 -3.63
CA GLN A 189 22.76 -22.01 -4.15
C GLN A 189 23.65 -20.90 -3.57
N LEU A 190 23.19 -19.64 -3.59
CA LEU A 190 23.93 -18.52 -3.01
C LEU A 190 24.22 -18.74 -1.52
N ILE A 191 23.24 -19.23 -0.75
CA ILE A 191 23.44 -19.54 0.67
C ILE A 191 24.49 -20.65 0.83
N THR A 192 24.43 -21.69 0.00
CA THR A 192 25.37 -22.85 0.06
C THR A 192 26.78 -22.41 -0.28
N ASP A 193 26.94 -21.61 -1.31
CA ASP A 193 28.26 -21.13 -1.79
C ASP A 193 28.94 -20.21 -0.77
N HIS A 194 28.18 -19.48 0.03
CA HIS A 194 28.70 -18.53 1.02
C HIS A 194 28.53 -18.98 2.49
N LYS A 195 28.08 -20.22 2.69
CA LYS A 195 27.92 -20.78 4.02
C LYS A 195 29.24 -20.83 4.77
N GLY A 196 29.27 -20.36 6.03
CA GLY A 196 30.47 -20.28 6.85
C GLY A 196 31.34 -19.04 6.61
N GLU A 197 31.05 -18.21 5.60
CA GLU A 197 31.81 -16.99 5.35
C GLU A 197 31.32 -15.82 6.19
N PHE A 198 30.01 -15.57 6.23
CA PHE A 198 29.42 -14.40 6.91
C PHE A 198 28.97 -14.69 8.33
N GLU A 199 28.56 -15.93 8.65
CA GLU A 199 28.07 -16.34 9.97
C GLU A 199 29.15 -16.27 11.06
N LEU A 200 30.43 -16.27 10.67
CA LEU A 200 31.58 -16.14 11.56
C LEU A 200 32.09 -14.69 11.68
N LYS A 201 31.55 -13.76 10.90
CA LYS A 201 32.01 -12.37 10.89
C LYS A 201 31.08 -11.50 11.75
N ARG A 202 31.63 -10.90 12.82
CA ARG A 202 30.87 -9.98 13.67
C ARG A 202 30.27 -8.80 12.90
N SER A 203 30.91 -8.34 11.84
CA SER A 203 30.42 -7.27 10.98
C SER A 203 29.16 -7.64 10.18
N CYS A 204 28.88 -8.93 10.04
CA CYS A 204 27.70 -9.45 9.39
C CYS A 204 26.54 -9.73 10.35
N PHE A 205 26.74 -9.51 11.64
CA PHE A 205 25.69 -9.71 12.63
C PHE A 205 24.73 -8.53 12.69
N ILE A 206 23.47 -8.79 12.42
CA ILE A 206 22.36 -7.82 12.46
C ILE A 206 21.70 -7.93 13.82
N LYS A 207 22.05 -7.00 14.71
CA LYS A 207 21.67 -7.05 16.13
C LYS A 207 20.16 -6.98 16.34
N GLU A 208 19.46 -6.19 15.55
CA GLU A 208 18.00 -5.99 15.64
C GLU A 208 17.22 -7.28 15.43
N TYR A 209 17.75 -8.19 14.60
CA TYR A 209 17.10 -9.44 14.23
C TYR A 209 17.80 -10.69 14.79
N LEU A 210 18.87 -10.51 15.56
CA LEU A 210 19.70 -11.60 16.11
C LEU A 210 20.11 -12.63 15.03
N THR A 211 20.43 -12.14 13.84
CA THR A 211 20.78 -12.97 12.68
C THR A 211 22.03 -12.46 11.97
N TYR A 212 22.51 -13.23 11.02
CA TYR A 212 23.63 -12.83 10.17
C TYR A 212 23.15 -12.57 8.75
N GLY A 213 23.71 -11.58 8.08
CA GLY A 213 23.40 -11.22 6.70
C GLY A 213 24.63 -10.70 5.97
N THR A 214 24.65 -10.91 4.67
CA THR A 214 25.68 -10.37 3.78
C THR A 214 25.05 -9.89 2.48
N THR A 215 25.76 -9.05 1.76
CA THR A 215 25.36 -8.56 0.44
C THR A 215 26.19 -9.26 -0.62
N ILE A 216 25.52 -9.83 -1.62
CA ILE A 216 26.13 -10.53 -2.74
C ILE A 216 25.62 -9.89 -4.02
N GLN A 217 26.55 -9.56 -4.93
CA GLN A 217 26.17 -9.14 -6.27
C GLN A 217 25.96 -10.37 -7.15
N ALA A 218 24.76 -10.52 -7.68
CA ALA A 218 24.41 -11.67 -8.50
C ALA A 218 23.43 -11.27 -9.62
N LYS A 219 23.52 -11.96 -10.75
CA LYS A 219 22.59 -11.76 -11.87
C LYS A 219 21.32 -12.56 -11.62
N LEU A 220 20.21 -11.88 -11.48
CA LEU A 220 18.92 -12.48 -11.10
C LEU A 220 18.23 -13.19 -12.28
N TYR A 221 18.40 -12.68 -13.51
CA TYR A 221 17.87 -13.26 -14.74
C TYR A 221 19.00 -13.40 -15.76
N ALA A 222 18.97 -14.47 -16.55
CA ALA A 222 19.80 -14.56 -17.75
C ALA A 222 19.43 -13.43 -18.72
N ASP A 223 20.40 -12.98 -19.51
CA ASP A 223 20.10 -12.08 -20.63
C ASP A 223 19.05 -12.79 -21.52
N ASP A 224 18.06 -12.05 -21.97
CA ASP A 224 17.19 -12.54 -23.03
C ASP A 224 18.13 -12.62 -24.25
N ASP A 225 18.58 -13.84 -24.60
CA ASP A 225 19.24 -14.07 -25.88
C ASP A 225 18.26 -13.59 -26.95
N HIS A 226 18.64 -12.50 -27.61
CA HIS A 226 18.05 -12.10 -28.86
C HIS A 226 18.45 -13.16 -29.89
N ASP A 227 17.66 -14.21 -30.00
CA ASP A 227 17.79 -15.11 -31.13
C ASP A 227 16.43 -15.52 -31.66
N SER A 228 16.26 -15.04 -32.91
CA SER A 228 15.40 -15.45 -34.02
C SER A 228 13.90 -15.49 -33.79
#